data_6e499791430d8f2348476e6631425cbb
#
_entry.id   6e499791430d8f2348476e6631425cbb
#
_cell.length_a   1.000
_cell.length_b   1.000
_cell.length_c   1.000
_cell.angle_alpha   90.00
_cell.angle_beta   90.00
_cell.angle_gamma   90.00
#
_symmetry.space_group_name_H-M   'P 1'
#
loop_
_entity.id
_entity.type
_entity.pdbx_description
1 polymer ?
#
loop_
_entity_poly.entity_id
_entity_poly.type
_entity_poly.pdbx_seq_one_letter_code
_entity_poly.pdbx_strand_id
1 'polypeptide(L)'
;VNETVAFLAQRPMTLPAWHAAVRWTGASLAAIAWASGALFALYILAFYGGALLDGATGQGNASEQAPRIWDPATLRASIGIGMHLLAGTVLLLLGPIQLIAPLRARWPKLHRWSGRIYASAAILAGAGGLVFIVAKGTIGGTAMDIAFAIYGLALILAAGNAVRHARARRFDAHRAWAIRLFALVIGSWLYRIEYTAWRVFAGGLGHTATFDGPFDTAMLYFFFVPNLLLAEAFLRARKSGAGWAQATAVLAMAGTAVALAVLTYLLTLRAWGPPIAARLFGA
;
A
#
# COMPACT_ATOMS: atom_id res chain seq x y z
N VAL A 1 8.70 -44.27 22.51
CA VAL A 1 7.77 -43.21 21.98
C VAL A 1 8.05 -41.84 22.59
N ASN A 2 8.87 -41.74 23.67
CA ASN A 2 9.11 -40.46 24.38
C ASN A 2 10.34 -39.64 23.93
N GLU A 3 11.23 -40.19 23.10
CA GLU A 3 12.44 -39.45 22.70
C GLU A 3 12.23 -38.59 21.44
N THR A 4 11.30 -38.94 20.59
CA THR A 4 11.00 -38.18 19.36
C THR A 4 10.23 -36.89 19.63
N VAL A 5 9.49 -36.81 20.74
CA VAL A 5 8.76 -35.60 21.15
C VAL A 5 9.68 -34.60 21.88
N ALA A 6 10.74 -35.08 22.53
CA ALA A 6 11.73 -34.22 23.19
C ALA A 6 12.64 -33.48 22.20
N PHE A 7 12.79 -33.98 20.96
CA PHE A 7 13.62 -33.33 19.92
C PHE A 7 12.98 -32.07 19.35
N LEU A 8 11.68 -31.86 19.55
CA LEU A 8 10.94 -30.65 19.16
C LEU A 8 10.90 -29.59 20.29
N ALA A 9 11.51 -29.84 21.43
CA ALA A 9 11.79 -28.82 22.43
C ALA A 9 12.86 -27.88 21.85
N GLN A 10 12.38 -26.93 21.09
CA GLN A 10 13.12 -25.96 20.31
C GLN A 10 14.15 -25.25 21.20
N ARG A 11 15.43 -25.39 20.87
CA ARG A 11 16.47 -24.47 21.39
C ARG A 11 15.96 -23.04 21.13
N PRO A 12 15.87 -22.17 22.15
CA PRO A 12 15.45 -20.79 21.92
C PRO A 12 16.37 -20.19 20.86
N MET A 13 15.81 -19.61 19.81
CA MET A 13 16.58 -18.99 18.75
C MET A 13 17.52 -17.93 19.36
N THR A 14 18.78 -17.95 18.94
CA THR A 14 19.76 -16.94 19.38
C THR A 14 19.39 -15.56 18.86
N LEU A 15 19.80 -14.48 19.51
CA LEU A 15 19.55 -13.10 19.08
C LEU A 15 19.90 -12.83 17.60
N PRO A 16 21.05 -13.31 17.07
CA PRO A 16 21.37 -13.19 15.65
C PRO A 16 20.34 -13.86 14.72
N ALA A 17 19.78 -15.03 15.13
CA ALA A 17 18.78 -15.74 14.35
C ALA A 17 17.44 -14.99 14.31
N TRP A 18 17.00 -14.39 15.43
CA TRP A 18 15.82 -13.55 15.47
C TRP A 18 15.94 -12.28 14.60
N HIS A 19 17.08 -11.62 14.62
CA HIS A 19 17.31 -10.47 13.74
C HIS A 19 17.28 -10.85 12.26
N ALA A 20 17.79 -12.03 11.91
CA ALA A 20 17.70 -12.57 10.56
C ALA A 20 16.24 -12.86 10.19
N ALA A 21 15.47 -13.52 11.07
CA ALA A 21 14.04 -13.80 10.85
C ALA A 21 13.22 -12.53 10.61
N VAL A 22 13.33 -11.51 11.45
CA VAL A 22 12.66 -10.21 11.27
C VAL A 22 13.01 -9.58 9.93
N ARG A 23 14.28 -9.63 9.54
CA ARG A 23 14.74 -9.06 8.28
C ARG A 23 14.17 -9.78 7.08
N TRP A 24 14.22 -11.10 7.07
CA TRP A 24 13.75 -11.90 5.93
C TRP A 24 12.24 -11.90 5.82
N THR A 25 11.50 -12.01 6.92
CA THR A 25 10.03 -11.93 6.92
C THR A 25 9.55 -10.56 6.44
N GLY A 26 10.20 -9.48 6.91
CA GLY A 26 9.89 -8.13 6.42
C GLY A 26 10.22 -7.94 4.94
N ALA A 27 11.30 -8.53 4.43
CA ALA A 27 11.64 -8.49 3.02
C ALA A 27 10.65 -9.29 2.17
N SER A 28 10.21 -10.47 2.64
CA SER A 28 9.20 -11.29 1.97
C SER A 28 7.86 -10.59 1.90
N LEU A 29 7.40 -9.98 3.01
CA LEU A 29 6.18 -9.17 3.03
C LEU A 29 6.27 -8.01 2.03
N ALA A 30 7.38 -7.27 2.02
CA ALA A 30 7.59 -6.18 1.08
C ALA A 30 7.61 -6.65 -0.39
N ALA A 31 8.18 -7.82 -0.69
CA ALA A 31 8.19 -8.39 -2.02
C ALA A 31 6.78 -8.81 -2.49
N ILE A 32 6.00 -9.46 -1.60
CA ILE A 32 4.61 -9.84 -1.88
C ILE A 32 3.75 -8.58 -2.08
N ALA A 33 3.88 -7.59 -1.21
CA ALA A 33 3.18 -6.31 -1.34
C ALA A 33 3.54 -5.61 -2.67
N TRP A 34 4.79 -5.72 -3.11
CA TRP A 34 5.20 -5.17 -4.39
C TRP A 34 4.57 -5.91 -5.58
N ALA A 35 4.68 -7.22 -5.60
CA ALA A 35 4.10 -8.02 -6.69
C ALA A 35 2.60 -7.73 -6.84
N SER A 36 1.89 -7.67 -5.72
CA SER A 36 0.47 -7.36 -5.69
C SER A 36 0.17 -5.92 -6.11
N GLY A 37 0.92 -4.94 -5.59
CA GLY A 37 0.79 -3.54 -5.98
C GLY A 37 1.14 -3.29 -7.45
N ALA A 38 2.11 -4.01 -8.02
CA ALA A 38 2.46 -3.93 -9.43
C ALA A 38 1.35 -4.49 -10.32
N LEU A 39 0.74 -5.62 -9.95
CA LEU A 39 -0.43 -6.17 -10.65
C LEU A 39 -1.61 -5.18 -10.62
N PHE A 40 -1.85 -4.56 -9.48
CA PHE A 40 -2.88 -3.53 -9.38
C PHE A 40 -2.54 -2.26 -10.18
N ALA A 41 -1.28 -1.85 -10.24
CA ALA A 41 -0.85 -0.76 -11.10
C ALA A 41 -1.08 -1.07 -12.58
N LEU A 42 -0.78 -2.31 -13.02
CA LEU A 42 -1.10 -2.78 -14.37
C LEU A 42 -2.61 -2.77 -14.63
N TYR A 43 -3.42 -3.18 -13.65
CA TYR A 43 -4.87 -3.08 -13.75
C TYR A 43 -5.34 -1.63 -13.93
N ILE A 44 -4.81 -0.68 -13.15
CA ILE A 44 -5.12 0.75 -13.30
C ILE A 44 -4.79 1.23 -14.72
N LEU A 45 -3.61 0.89 -15.23
CA LEU A 45 -3.18 1.31 -16.56
C LEU A 45 -4.02 0.66 -17.67
N ALA A 46 -4.36 -0.63 -17.54
CA ALA A 46 -5.18 -1.34 -18.51
C ALA A 46 -6.61 -0.81 -18.53
N PHE A 47 -7.24 -0.67 -17.39
CA PHE A 47 -8.65 -0.28 -17.26
C PHE A 47 -8.85 1.23 -17.49
N TYR A 48 -8.21 2.06 -16.66
CA TYR A 48 -8.41 3.51 -16.71
C TYR A 48 -7.60 4.18 -17.83
N GLY A 49 -6.34 3.77 -18.00
CA GLY A 49 -5.48 4.29 -19.05
C GLY A 49 -5.98 3.88 -20.43
N GLY A 50 -6.46 2.64 -20.56
CA GLY A 50 -7.11 2.14 -21.78
C GLY A 50 -8.32 2.98 -22.16
N ALA A 51 -9.26 3.17 -21.24
CA ALA A 51 -10.46 3.97 -21.46
C ALA A 51 -10.15 5.42 -21.90
N LEU A 52 -9.09 6.01 -21.31
CA LEU A 52 -8.63 7.36 -21.67
C LEU A 52 -8.08 7.41 -23.11
N LEU A 53 -7.27 6.43 -23.51
CA LEU A 53 -6.67 6.35 -24.84
C LEU A 53 -7.73 6.09 -25.93
N ASP A 54 -8.77 5.32 -25.62
CA ASP A 54 -9.86 4.97 -26.53
C ASP A 54 -10.93 6.09 -26.59
N GLY A 55 -10.75 7.22 -25.92
CA GLY A 55 -11.72 8.31 -25.84
C GLY A 55 -12.99 7.97 -25.04
N ALA A 56 -13.01 6.80 -24.42
CA ALA A 56 -14.16 6.27 -23.67
C ALA A 56 -14.11 6.71 -22.19
N THR A 57 -13.98 8.01 -21.93
CA THR A 57 -13.85 8.58 -20.58
C THR A 57 -15.03 8.22 -19.68
N GLY A 58 -16.22 7.93 -20.26
CA GLY A 58 -17.38 7.45 -19.51
C GLY A 58 -17.22 6.03 -18.95
N GLN A 59 -16.43 5.16 -19.57
CA GLN A 59 -16.19 3.80 -19.08
C GLN A 59 -15.32 3.79 -17.81
N GLY A 60 -14.39 4.73 -17.66
CA GLY A 60 -13.63 4.92 -16.44
C GLY A 60 -14.49 5.31 -15.23
N ASN A 61 -15.72 5.74 -15.46
CA ASN A 61 -16.72 6.05 -14.43
C ASN A 61 -17.64 4.86 -14.10
N ALA A 62 -17.53 3.75 -14.85
CA ALA A 62 -18.45 2.60 -14.72
C ALA A 62 -18.14 1.69 -13.52
N SER A 63 -17.04 1.90 -12.79
CA SER A 63 -16.73 1.13 -11.58
C SER A 63 -17.49 1.71 -10.40
N GLU A 64 -18.39 0.94 -9.81
CA GLU A 64 -19.11 1.31 -8.57
C GLU A 64 -18.18 1.59 -7.37
N GLN A 65 -16.93 1.13 -7.44
CA GLN A 65 -15.95 1.21 -6.34
C GLN A 65 -14.85 2.24 -6.57
N ALA A 66 -14.83 2.91 -7.72
CA ALA A 66 -13.85 3.92 -8.03
C ALA A 66 -14.52 5.30 -8.14
N PRO A 67 -13.86 6.37 -7.67
CA PRO A 67 -14.38 7.71 -7.88
C PRO A 67 -14.50 7.98 -9.38
N ARG A 68 -15.53 8.70 -9.78
CA ARG A 68 -15.66 9.17 -11.17
C ARG A 68 -14.43 10.00 -11.52
N ILE A 69 -13.62 9.52 -12.47
CA ILE A 69 -12.35 10.15 -12.83
C ILE A 69 -12.59 11.40 -13.64
N TRP A 70 -13.60 11.37 -14.51
CA TRP A 70 -13.93 12.49 -15.36
C TRP A 70 -15.30 13.06 -15.03
N ASP A 71 -15.32 14.31 -14.67
CA ASP A 71 -16.54 15.09 -14.44
C ASP A 71 -16.28 16.50 -14.97
N PRO A 72 -16.89 16.88 -16.14
CA PRO A 72 -16.69 18.21 -16.71
C PRO A 72 -17.20 19.34 -15.82
N ALA A 73 -18.19 19.06 -14.95
CA ALA A 73 -18.71 20.04 -14.01
C ALA A 73 -17.75 20.33 -12.85
N THR A 74 -16.82 19.38 -12.55
CA THR A 74 -15.83 19.54 -11.48
C THR A 74 -14.41 19.21 -11.97
N LEU A 75 -13.91 20.01 -12.91
CA LEU A 75 -12.59 19.83 -13.53
C LEU A 75 -11.46 19.75 -12.49
N ARG A 76 -11.51 20.54 -11.41
CA ARG A 76 -10.51 20.49 -10.33
C ARG A 76 -10.46 19.12 -9.65
N ALA A 77 -11.63 18.51 -9.39
CA ALA A 77 -11.71 17.17 -8.83
C ALA A 77 -11.15 16.12 -9.81
N SER A 78 -11.48 16.24 -11.10
CA SER A 78 -10.98 15.35 -12.14
C SER A 78 -9.45 15.40 -12.26
N ILE A 79 -8.85 16.59 -12.22
CA ILE A 79 -7.40 16.78 -12.19
C ILE A 79 -6.81 16.18 -10.90
N GLY A 80 -7.41 16.45 -9.74
CA GLY A 80 -6.95 15.95 -8.44
C GLY A 80 -6.89 14.43 -8.39
N ILE A 81 -7.98 13.76 -8.80
CA ILE A 81 -8.03 12.28 -8.80
C ILE A 81 -7.10 11.68 -9.85
N GLY A 82 -6.99 12.29 -11.02
CA GLY A 82 -6.04 11.88 -12.06
C GLY A 82 -4.59 11.95 -11.58
N MET A 83 -4.20 13.04 -10.92
CA MET A 83 -2.89 13.17 -10.28
C MET A 83 -2.67 12.11 -9.21
N HIS A 84 -3.67 11.85 -8.36
CA HIS A 84 -3.60 10.82 -7.32
C HIS A 84 -3.36 9.43 -7.91
N LEU A 85 -4.11 9.03 -8.93
CA LEU A 85 -4.00 7.72 -9.56
C LEU A 85 -2.68 7.53 -10.31
N LEU A 86 -2.26 8.53 -11.10
CA LEU A 86 -1.01 8.47 -11.84
C LEU A 86 0.19 8.41 -10.88
N ALA A 87 0.22 9.29 -9.88
CA ALA A 87 1.26 9.27 -8.87
C ALA A 87 1.23 7.98 -8.04
N GLY A 88 0.04 7.46 -7.72
CA GLY A 88 -0.15 6.17 -7.05
C GLY A 88 0.45 5.01 -7.83
N THR A 89 0.27 4.97 -9.15
CA THR A 89 0.90 3.96 -10.03
C THR A 89 2.42 4.01 -9.93
N VAL A 90 3.01 5.20 -10.01
CA VAL A 90 4.46 5.39 -9.86
C VAL A 90 4.94 4.90 -8.48
N LEU A 91 4.18 5.20 -7.43
CA LEU A 91 4.49 4.79 -6.07
C LEU A 91 4.47 3.26 -5.89
N LEU A 92 3.47 2.59 -6.41
CA LEU A 92 3.35 1.13 -6.32
C LEU A 92 4.50 0.44 -7.06
N LEU A 93 4.95 0.98 -8.18
CA LEU A 93 6.05 0.40 -8.97
C LEU A 93 7.43 0.68 -8.37
N LEU A 94 7.69 1.90 -7.88
CA LEU A 94 9.01 2.31 -7.41
C LEU A 94 9.27 2.06 -5.92
N GLY A 95 8.21 1.91 -5.12
CA GLY A 95 8.33 1.84 -3.66
C GLY A 95 9.33 0.78 -3.16
N PRO A 96 9.16 -0.48 -3.54
CA PRO A 96 10.02 -1.54 -3.05
C PRO A 96 11.47 -1.43 -3.54
N ILE A 97 11.71 -0.84 -4.71
CA ILE A 97 13.06 -0.57 -5.22
C ILE A 97 13.85 0.26 -4.20
N GLN A 98 13.17 1.17 -3.47
CA GLN A 98 13.80 1.98 -2.44
C GLN A 98 14.24 1.18 -1.21
N LEU A 99 13.65 0.03 -0.96
CA LEU A 99 13.93 -0.83 0.20
C LEU A 99 15.05 -1.84 -0.05
N ILE A 100 15.47 -2.04 -1.31
CA ILE A 100 16.47 -3.04 -1.70
C ILE A 100 17.89 -2.54 -1.38
N ALA A 101 18.47 -3.04 -0.29
CA ALA A 101 19.80 -2.64 0.17
C ALA A 101 20.94 -2.95 -0.84
N PRO A 102 21.00 -4.12 -1.50
CA PRO A 102 21.99 -4.40 -2.53
C PRO A 102 21.94 -3.43 -3.71
N LEU A 103 20.73 -3.06 -4.16
CA LEU A 103 20.54 -2.11 -5.25
C LEU A 103 21.10 -0.72 -4.89
N ARG A 104 20.79 -0.25 -3.68
CA ARG A 104 21.30 1.01 -3.16
C ARG A 104 22.84 1.02 -3.07
N ALA A 105 23.44 -0.10 -2.66
CA ALA A 105 24.90 -0.21 -2.54
C ALA A 105 25.58 -0.19 -3.91
N ARG A 106 25.02 -0.92 -4.89
CA ARG A 106 25.62 -1.04 -6.22
C ARG A 106 25.34 0.17 -7.12
N TRP A 107 24.14 0.75 -7.02
CA TRP A 107 23.72 1.89 -7.85
C TRP A 107 23.18 3.05 -7.02
N PRO A 108 24.03 3.76 -6.27
CA PRO A 108 23.59 4.83 -5.38
C PRO A 108 22.99 6.02 -6.13
N LYS A 109 23.38 6.26 -7.39
CA LYS A 109 22.76 7.29 -8.23
C LYS A 109 21.31 6.95 -8.55
N LEU A 110 21.04 5.69 -8.93
CA LEU A 110 19.68 5.20 -9.21
C LEU A 110 18.78 5.33 -7.97
N HIS A 111 19.25 4.87 -6.81
CA HIS A 111 18.51 5.01 -5.55
C HIS A 111 18.18 6.47 -5.23
N ARG A 112 19.11 7.40 -5.44
CA ARG A 112 18.86 8.83 -5.18
C ARG A 112 17.83 9.42 -6.15
N TRP A 113 17.89 9.09 -7.45
CA TRP A 113 16.95 9.61 -8.43
C TRP A 113 15.56 9.01 -8.27
N SER A 114 15.46 7.68 -8.19
CA SER A 114 14.17 7.01 -7.96
C SER A 114 13.55 7.40 -6.62
N GLY A 115 14.36 7.67 -5.59
CA GLY A 115 13.89 8.18 -4.30
C GLY A 115 13.32 9.60 -4.37
N ARG A 116 13.87 10.48 -5.20
CA ARG A 116 13.30 11.81 -5.45
C ARG A 116 11.96 11.69 -6.18
N ILE A 117 11.89 10.86 -7.23
CA ILE A 117 10.65 10.61 -7.98
C ILE A 117 9.60 10.04 -7.02
N TYR A 118 9.95 9.05 -6.20
CA TYR A 118 9.06 8.43 -5.23
C TYR A 118 8.50 9.43 -4.21
N ALA A 119 9.36 10.27 -3.62
CA ALA A 119 8.92 11.27 -2.65
C ALA A 119 8.05 12.36 -3.30
N SER A 120 8.40 12.81 -4.51
CA SER A 120 7.59 13.77 -5.26
C SER A 120 6.23 13.18 -5.64
N ALA A 121 6.19 11.93 -6.10
CA ALA A 121 4.95 11.23 -6.40
C ALA A 121 4.06 11.06 -5.14
N ALA A 122 4.64 10.79 -3.97
CA ALA A 122 3.88 10.71 -2.72
C ALA A 122 3.24 12.05 -2.33
N ILE A 123 3.97 13.15 -2.50
CA ILE A 123 3.43 14.50 -2.26
C ILE A 123 2.31 14.80 -3.27
N LEU A 124 2.51 14.49 -4.55
CA LEU A 124 1.51 14.70 -5.59
C LEU A 124 0.26 13.84 -5.39
N ALA A 125 0.42 12.58 -4.99
CA ALA A 125 -0.70 11.70 -4.69
C ALA A 125 -1.53 12.22 -3.51
N GLY A 126 -0.86 12.64 -2.42
CA GLY A 126 -1.52 13.23 -1.27
C GLY A 126 -2.22 14.55 -1.61
N ALA A 127 -1.52 15.46 -2.30
CA ALA A 127 -2.08 16.74 -2.72
C ALA A 127 -3.27 16.57 -3.69
N GLY A 128 -3.15 15.66 -4.66
CA GLY A 128 -4.22 15.37 -5.62
C GLY A 128 -5.48 14.83 -4.93
N GLY A 129 -5.31 13.92 -3.95
CA GLY A 129 -6.41 13.44 -3.12
C GLY A 129 -7.08 14.56 -2.32
N LEU A 130 -6.28 15.45 -1.70
CA LEU A 130 -6.81 16.61 -0.96
C LEU A 130 -7.57 17.58 -1.88
N VAL A 131 -7.05 17.86 -3.08
CA VAL A 131 -7.75 18.70 -4.08
C VAL A 131 -9.09 18.07 -4.45
N PHE A 132 -9.15 16.75 -4.66
CA PHE A 132 -10.39 16.05 -4.95
C PHE A 132 -11.40 16.20 -3.80
N ILE A 133 -10.97 15.95 -2.56
CA ILE A 133 -11.81 16.03 -1.37
C ILE A 133 -12.40 17.45 -1.24
N VAL A 134 -11.57 18.48 -1.34
CA VAL A 134 -12.02 19.88 -1.20
C VAL A 134 -12.94 20.31 -2.34
N ALA A 135 -12.71 19.80 -3.56
CA ALA A 135 -13.47 20.22 -4.74
C ALA A 135 -14.82 19.49 -4.89
N LYS A 136 -14.95 18.26 -4.40
CA LYS A 136 -16.11 17.39 -4.65
C LYS A 136 -16.59 16.61 -3.43
N GLY A 137 -15.70 16.31 -2.49
CA GLY A 137 -15.94 15.37 -1.40
C GLY A 137 -15.85 13.90 -1.86
N THR A 138 -15.87 13.00 -0.89
CA THR A 138 -15.92 11.56 -1.10
C THR A 138 -17.34 11.02 -1.01
N ILE A 139 -17.55 9.80 -1.48
CA ILE A 139 -18.86 9.14 -1.44
C ILE A 139 -19.38 8.91 -0.01
N GLY A 140 -18.49 8.69 0.95
CA GLY A 140 -18.82 8.47 2.37
C GLY A 140 -18.97 9.77 3.19
N GLY A 141 -19.06 10.92 2.52
CA GLY A 141 -19.33 12.21 3.16
C GLY A 141 -18.21 12.69 4.09
N THR A 142 -18.57 13.59 5.01
CA THR A 142 -17.61 14.32 5.86
C THR A 142 -16.67 13.41 6.67
N ALA A 143 -17.15 12.28 7.17
CA ALA A 143 -16.32 11.38 7.97
C ALA A 143 -15.19 10.77 7.11
N MET A 144 -15.50 10.33 5.89
CA MET A 144 -14.53 9.82 4.95
C MET A 144 -13.61 10.93 4.43
N ASP A 145 -14.13 12.12 4.19
CA ASP A 145 -13.33 13.29 3.79
C ASP A 145 -12.24 13.60 4.82
N ILE A 146 -12.61 13.63 6.10
CA ILE A 146 -11.67 13.90 7.20
C ILE A 146 -10.61 12.76 7.27
N ALA A 147 -11.05 11.51 7.28
CA ALA A 147 -10.13 10.36 7.39
C ALA A 147 -9.14 10.30 6.23
N PHE A 148 -9.61 10.53 5.00
CA PHE A 148 -8.78 10.51 3.80
C PHE A 148 -7.91 11.76 3.70
N ALA A 149 -8.36 12.91 4.22
CA ALA A 149 -7.50 14.09 4.35
C ALA A 149 -6.36 13.84 5.33
N ILE A 150 -6.62 13.23 6.49
CA ILE A 150 -5.59 12.82 7.46
C ILE A 150 -4.58 11.88 6.80
N TYR A 151 -5.07 10.89 6.05
CA TYR A 151 -4.21 9.96 5.31
C TYR A 151 -3.34 10.68 4.26
N GLY A 152 -3.92 11.58 3.46
CA GLY A 152 -3.20 12.38 2.47
C GLY A 152 -2.12 13.27 3.10
N LEU A 153 -2.43 13.93 4.22
CA LEU A 153 -1.47 14.72 4.99
C LEU A 153 -0.36 13.85 5.57
N ALA A 154 -0.69 12.68 6.12
CA ALA A 154 0.30 11.73 6.65
C ALA A 154 1.29 11.29 5.56
N LEU A 155 0.81 11.06 4.34
CA LEU A 155 1.62 10.70 3.18
C LEU A 155 2.61 11.82 2.83
N ILE A 156 2.13 13.06 2.75
CA ILE A 156 2.96 14.25 2.48
C ILE A 156 4.02 14.45 3.58
N LEU A 157 3.61 14.35 4.84
CA LEU A 157 4.51 14.51 5.99
C LEU A 157 5.59 13.42 6.03
N ALA A 158 5.21 12.17 5.74
CA ALA A 158 6.17 11.07 5.71
C ALA A 158 7.19 11.25 4.58
N ALA A 159 6.75 11.66 3.39
CA ALA A 159 7.64 11.96 2.27
C ALA A 159 8.59 13.13 2.58
N GLY A 160 8.06 14.22 3.13
CA GLY A 160 8.85 15.40 3.53
C GLY A 160 9.91 15.05 4.58
N ASN A 161 9.53 14.26 5.61
CA ASN A 161 10.48 13.82 6.63
C ASN A 161 11.55 12.87 6.07
N ALA A 162 11.18 11.93 5.19
CA ALA A 162 12.15 11.06 4.54
C ALA A 162 13.19 11.87 3.77
N VAL A 163 12.77 12.87 2.99
CA VAL A 163 13.68 13.77 2.25
C VAL A 163 14.51 14.64 3.20
N ARG A 164 13.88 15.24 4.22
CA ARG A 164 14.56 16.09 5.21
C ARG A 164 15.71 15.36 5.89
N HIS A 165 15.45 14.14 6.36
CA HIS A 165 16.46 13.34 7.04
C HIS A 165 17.57 12.83 6.09
N ALA A 166 17.23 12.51 4.83
CA ALA A 166 18.22 12.19 3.81
C ALA A 166 19.18 13.36 3.56
N ARG A 167 18.64 14.58 3.39
CA ARG A 167 19.45 15.80 3.20
C ARG A 167 20.32 16.12 4.42
N ALA A 168 19.80 15.88 5.62
CA ALA A 168 20.54 16.07 6.86
C ALA A 168 21.54 14.92 7.16
N ARG A 169 21.70 13.94 6.26
CA ARG A 169 22.54 12.74 6.42
C ARG A 169 22.21 11.89 7.66
N ARG A 170 20.99 12.01 8.19
CA ARG A 170 20.46 11.20 9.33
C ARG A 170 19.83 9.91 8.77
N PHE A 171 20.69 8.98 8.33
CA PHE A 171 20.24 7.83 7.54
C PHE A 171 19.33 6.85 8.29
N ASP A 172 19.47 6.70 9.60
CA ASP A 172 18.56 5.85 10.39
C ASP A 172 17.16 6.44 10.47
N ALA A 173 17.05 7.76 10.70
CA ALA A 173 15.77 8.46 10.67
C ALA A 173 15.16 8.47 9.26
N HIS A 174 15.98 8.70 8.23
CA HIS A 174 15.56 8.59 6.83
C HIS A 174 14.97 7.21 6.54
N ARG A 175 15.66 6.13 6.93
CA ARG A 175 15.17 4.75 6.74
C ARG A 175 13.85 4.52 7.46
N ALA A 176 13.71 4.99 8.70
CA ALA A 176 12.48 4.82 9.45
C ALA A 176 11.31 5.55 8.77
N TRP A 177 11.51 6.78 8.31
CA TRP A 177 10.48 7.53 7.58
C TRP A 177 10.18 6.95 6.19
N ALA A 178 11.18 6.40 5.49
CA ALA A 178 10.97 5.70 4.23
C ALA A 178 10.11 4.44 4.38
N ILE A 179 10.28 3.68 5.48
CA ILE A 179 9.45 2.51 5.78
C ILE A 179 8.02 2.93 6.13
N ARG A 180 7.81 3.99 6.91
CA ARG A 180 6.49 4.55 7.21
C ARG A 180 5.80 5.06 5.94
N LEU A 181 6.55 5.76 5.10
CA LEU A 181 6.04 6.22 3.80
C LEU A 181 5.60 5.04 2.93
N PHE A 182 6.39 3.98 2.85
CA PHE A 182 6.01 2.77 2.12
C PHE A 182 4.73 2.13 2.69
N ALA A 183 4.62 2.02 4.02
CA ALA A 183 3.44 1.48 4.69
C ALA A 183 2.18 2.32 4.43
N LEU A 184 2.31 3.64 4.34
CA LEU A 184 1.22 4.53 3.94
C LEU A 184 0.86 4.36 2.46
N VAL A 185 1.85 4.34 1.58
CA VAL A 185 1.64 4.24 0.12
C VAL A 185 0.81 3.02 -0.25
N ILE A 186 1.08 1.88 0.37
CA ILE A 186 0.31 0.66 0.10
C ILE A 186 -1.13 0.71 0.63
N GLY A 187 -1.46 1.64 1.52
CA GLY A 187 -2.78 1.73 2.15
C GLY A 187 -3.92 1.91 1.16
N SER A 188 -3.80 2.83 0.21
CA SER A 188 -4.87 3.10 -0.75
C SER A 188 -5.16 1.93 -1.70
N TRP A 189 -4.16 1.11 -1.99
CA TRP A 189 -4.32 -0.13 -2.72
C TRP A 189 -4.91 -1.23 -1.83
N LEU A 190 -4.46 -1.37 -0.58
CA LEU A 190 -5.02 -2.32 0.39
C LEU A 190 -6.49 -2.05 0.66
N TYR A 191 -6.93 -0.80 0.74
CA TYR A 191 -8.33 -0.43 0.87
C TYR A 191 -9.23 -1.16 -0.14
N ARG A 192 -8.80 -1.26 -1.40
CA ARG A 192 -9.54 -1.96 -2.44
C ARG A 192 -9.52 -3.47 -2.29
N ILE A 193 -8.38 -4.03 -1.88
CA ILE A 193 -8.28 -5.47 -1.56
C ILE A 193 -9.21 -5.82 -0.40
N GLU A 194 -9.18 -5.04 0.65
CA GLU A 194 -9.94 -5.27 1.88
C GLU A 194 -11.45 -5.20 1.62
N TYR A 195 -11.93 -4.22 0.87
CA TYR A 195 -13.33 -4.16 0.44
C TYR A 195 -13.74 -5.35 -0.43
N THR A 196 -12.90 -5.71 -1.39
CA THR A 196 -13.20 -6.87 -2.26
C THR A 196 -13.18 -8.16 -1.47
N ALA A 197 -12.21 -8.34 -0.58
CA ALA A 197 -12.13 -9.49 0.31
C ALA A 197 -13.37 -9.58 1.22
N TRP A 198 -13.78 -8.47 1.82
CA TRP A 198 -14.98 -8.41 2.66
C TRP A 198 -16.25 -8.79 1.91
N ARG A 199 -16.42 -8.27 0.69
CA ARG A 199 -17.55 -8.67 -0.17
C ARG A 199 -17.54 -10.16 -0.50
N VAL A 200 -16.37 -10.74 -0.78
CA VAL A 200 -16.24 -12.16 -1.15
C VAL A 200 -16.45 -13.08 0.04
N PHE A 201 -15.89 -12.77 1.22
CA PHE A 201 -15.87 -13.67 2.37
C PHE A 201 -16.97 -13.39 3.40
N ALA A 202 -17.44 -12.15 3.49
CA ALA A 202 -18.44 -11.71 4.45
C ALA A 202 -19.72 -11.19 3.78
N GLY A 203 -19.87 -11.39 2.46
CA GLY A 203 -21.07 -10.93 1.73
C GLY A 203 -21.30 -9.41 1.78
N GLY A 204 -20.28 -8.62 2.17
CA GLY A 204 -20.42 -7.18 2.32
C GLY A 204 -21.14 -6.74 3.60
N LEU A 205 -21.19 -7.59 4.63
CA LEU A 205 -21.88 -7.30 5.89
C LEU A 205 -21.44 -5.93 6.46
N GLY A 206 -22.40 -5.04 6.72
CA GLY A 206 -22.15 -3.71 7.25
C GLY A 206 -21.61 -2.69 6.26
N HIS A 207 -21.49 -3.03 4.97
CA HIS A 207 -21.21 -2.09 3.89
C HIS A 207 -22.49 -1.51 3.31
N THR A 208 -22.49 -0.22 2.98
CA THR A 208 -23.61 0.47 2.33
C THR A 208 -23.16 1.09 1.00
N ALA A 209 -24.12 1.38 0.12
CA ALA A 209 -23.83 2.05 -1.16
C ALA A 209 -23.29 3.48 -0.96
N THR A 210 -23.57 4.10 0.18
CA THR A 210 -23.10 5.43 0.59
C THR A 210 -21.82 5.41 1.38
N PHE A 211 -21.22 4.23 1.63
CA PHE A 211 -19.98 4.04 2.38
C PHE A 211 -20.00 4.64 3.80
N ASP A 212 -21.14 4.53 4.48
CA ASP A 212 -21.38 5.04 5.84
C ASP A 212 -21.80 3.95 6.84
N GLY A 213 -21.80 2.68 6.41
CA GLY A 213 -22.10 1.54 7.26
C GLY A 213 -21.04 1.25 8.34
N PRO A 214 -21.33 0.33 9.27
CA PRO A 214 -20.37 -0.03 10.33
C PRO A 214 -19.02 -0.53 9.82
N PHE A 215 -19.02 -1.33 8.76
CA PHE A 215 -17.79 -1.78 8.10
C PHE A 215 -17.05 -0.59 7.48
N ASP A 216 -17.75 0.27 6.77
CA ASP A 216 -17.19 1.44 6.12
C ASP A 216 -16.54 2.38 7.12
N THR A 217 -17.20 2.61 8.25
CA THR A 217 -16.68 3.43 9.36
C THR A 217 -15.37 2.86 9.91
N ALA A 218 -15.29 1.54 10.12
CA ALA A 218 -14.04 0.90 10.53
C ALA A 218 -12.94 1.08 9.48
N MET A 219 -13.28 0.95 8.20
CA MET A 219 -12.36 1.05 7.08
C MET A 219 -11.78 2.45 6.87
N LEU A 220 -12.38 3.51 7.45
CA LEU A 220 -11.84 4.89 7.38
C LEU A 220 -10.39 4.97 7.86
N TYR A 221 -10.00 4.11 8.79
CA TYR A 221 -8.64 4.08 9.36
C TYR A 221 -7.95 2.73 9.21
N PHE A 222 -8.70 1.65 9.05
CA PHE A 222 -8.16 0.30 9.02
C PHE A 222 -7.20 0.08 7.85
N PHE A 223 -7.42 0.69 6.71
CA PHE A 223 -6.60 0.51 5.51
C PHE A 223 -5.16 1.05 5.62
N PHE A 224 -4.86 1.93 6.58
CA PHE A 224 -3.50 2.49 6.73
C PHE A 224 -2.93 2.41 8.16
N VAL A 225 -3.76 2.43 9.20
CA VAL A 225 -3.26 2.39 10.60
C VAL A 225 -2.59 1.06 10.92
N PRO A 226 -3.17 -0.12 10.63
CA PRO A 226 -2.50 -1.40 10.86
C PRO A 226 -1.17 -1.52 10.13
N ASN A 227 -1.06 -0.97 8.93
CA ASN A 227 0.19 -0.97 8.15
C ASN A 227 1.28 -0.16 8.86
N LEU A 228 0.93 1.00 9.41
CA LEU A 228 1.85 1.80 10.21
C LEU A 228 2.25 1.08 11.50
N LEU A 229 1.32 0.43 12.19
CA LEU A 229 1.62 -0.35 13.39
C LEU A 229 2.57 -1.51 13.06
N LEU A 230 2.36 -2.20 11.95
CA LEU A 230 3.23 -3.27 11.49
C LEU A 230 4.64 -2.74 11.14
N ALA A 231 4.72 -1.58 10.48
CA ALA A 231 5.98 -0.90 10.21
C ALA A 231 6.71 -0.50 11.51
N GLU A 232 5.99 0.01 12.50
CA GLU A 232 6.57 0.33 13.82
C GLU A 232 7.02 -0.93 14.56
N ALA A 233 6.25 -2.02 14.52
CA ALA A 233 6.63 -3.30 15.09
C ALA A 233 7.94 -3.81 14.46
N PHE A 234 8.05 -3.74 13.14
CA PHE A 234 9.28 -4.08 12.41
C PHE A 234 10.47 -3.20 12.83
N LEU A 235 10.28 -1.87 12.88
CA LEU A 235 11.34 -0.92 13.23
C LEU A 235 11.84 -1.13 14.68
N ARG A 236 10.92 -1.42 15.61
CA ARG A 236 11.24 -1.71 17.01
C ARG A 236 11.90 -3.07 17.18
N ALA A 237 11.37 -4.11 16.55
CA ALA A 237 11.90 -5.48 16.60
C ALA A 237 13.35 -5.54 16.11
N ARG A 238 13.69 -4.78 15.07
CA ARG A 238 15.07 -4.68 14.56
C ARG A 238 16.07 -4.10 15.57
N LYS A 239 15.62 -3.32 16.51
CA LYS A 239 16.47 -2.69 17.56
C LYS A 239 16.37 -3.40 18.88
N SER A 240 15.39 -4.29 19.05
CA SER A 240 15.12 -4.99 20.29
C SER A 240 16.12 -6.11 20.55
N GLY A 241 16.53 -6.27 21.79
CA GLY A 241 17.19 -7.47 22.29
C GLY A 241 16.21 -8.53 22.81
N ALA A 242 14.89 -8.22 22.86
CA ALA A 242 13.88 -9.11 23.44
C ALA A 242 13.33 -10.07 22.35
N GLY A 243 13.57 -11.36 22.53
CA GLY A 243 13.13 -12.40 21.57
C GLY A 243 11.62 -12.45 21.37
N TRP A 244 10.82 -12.19 22.41
CA TRP A 244 9.36 -12.16 22.27
C TRP A 244 8.85 -11.05 21.35
N ALA A 245 9.44 -9.86 21.41
CA ALA A 245 9.07 -8.75 20.53
C ALA A 245 9.42 -9.05 19.06
N GLN A 246 10.54 -9.72 18.84
CA GLN A 246 10.95 -10.18 17.51
C GLN A 246 10.03 -11.28 17.00
N ALA A 247 9.68 -12.27 17.85
CA ALA A 247 8.76 -13.35 17.51
C ALA A 247 7.37 -12.82 17.12
N THR A 248 6.81 -11.89 17.90
CA THR A 248 5.52 -11.26 17.61
C THR A 248 5.55 -10.52 16.28
N ALA A 249 6.60 -9.76 16.01
CA ALA A 249 6.74 -9.05 14.74
C ALA A 249 6.86 -10.02 13.55
N VAL A 250 7.62 -11.12 13.70
CA VAL A 250 7.75 -12.16 12.66
C VAL A 250 6.41 -12.81 12.37
N LEU A 251 5.67 -13.23 13.40
CA LEU A 251 4.35 -13.86 13.24
C LEU A 251 3.34 -12.92 12.57
N ALA A 252 3.29 -11.65 13.01
CA ALA A 252 2.41 -10.65 12.41
C ALA A 252 2.75 -10.41 10.93
N MET A 253 4.03 -10.21 10.59
CA MET A 253 4.47 -10.01 9.21
C MET A 253 4.24 -11.26 8.34
N ALA A 254 4.50 -12.46 8.85
CA ALA A 254 4.29 -13.70 8.12
C ALA A 254 2.82 -13.95 7.84
N GLY A 255 1.95 -13.79 8.85
CA GLY A 255 0.50 -13.90 8.69
C GLY A 255 -0.05 -12.91 7.66
N THR A 256 0.38 -11.65 7.74
CA THR A 256 0.02 -10.61 6.75
C THR A 256 0.51 -10.99 5.35
N ALA A 257 1.73 -11.50 5.21
CA ALA A 257 2.29 -11.90 3.93
C ALA A 257 1.51 -13.03 3.28
N VAL A 258 1.15 -14.07 4.06
CA VAL A 258 0.33 -15.18 3.58
C VAL A 258 -1.05 -14.71 3.16
N ALA A 259 -1.75 -13.95 4.02
CA ALA A 259 -3.06 -13.41 3.71
C ALA A 259 -3.04 -12.58 2.42
N LEU A 260 -2.05 -11.69 2.29
CA LEU A 260 -1.89 -10.85 1.12
C LEU A 260 -1.60 -11.65 -0.15
N ALA A 261 -0.76 -12.69 -0.07
CA ALA A 261 -0.47 -13.55 -1.22
C ALA A 261 -1.73 -14.29 -1.71
N VAL A 262 -2.52 -14.86 -0.78
CA VAL A 262 -3.78 -15.53 -1.09
C VAL A 262 -4.79 -14.58 -1.72
N LEU A 263 -4.99 -13.40 -1.11
CA LEU A 263 -5.90 -12.38 -1.64
C LEU A 263 -5.46 -11.89 -3.02
N THR A 264 -4.16 -11.64 -3.21
CA THR A 264 -3.62 -11.24 -4.51
C THR A 264 -3.90 -12.29 -5.59
N TYR A 265 -3.67 -13.57 -5.28
CA TYR A 265 -3.95 -14.66 -6.20
C TYR A 265 -5.44 -14.68 -6.60
N LEU A 266 -6.35 -14.65 -5.62
CA LEU A 266 -7.79 -14.68 -5.88
C LEU A 266 -8.27 -13.47 -6.68
N LEU A 267 -7.78 -12.27 -6.35
CA LEU A 267 -8.14 -11.04 -7.06
C LEU A 267 -7.56 -11.00 -8.47
N THR A 268 -6.36 -11.52 -8.68
CA THR A 268 -5.78 -11.63 -10.01
C THR A 268 -6.61 -12.52 -10.90
N LEU A 269 -7.08 -13.66 -10.39
CA LEU A 269 -7.93 -14.56 -11.18
C LEU A 269 -9.30 -13.97 -11.51
N ARG A 270 -9.91 -13.23 -10.58
CA ARG A 270 -11.33 -12.85 -10.68
C ARG A 270 -11.59 -11.41 -11.08
N ALA A 271 -10.66 -10.50 -10.81
CA ALA A 271 -10.90 -9.07 -10.95
C ALA A 271 -9.86 -8.34 -11.81
N TRP A 272 -8.55 -8.57 -11.58
CA TRP A 272 -7.50 -7.79 -12.25
C TRP A 272 -7.01 -8.43 -13.53
N GLY A 273 -6.90 -9.75 -13.56
CA GLY A 273 -6.39 -10.51 -14.70
C GLY A 273 -7.19 -10.32 -15.99
N PRO A 274 -8.52 -10.48 -15.96
CA PRO A 274 -9.33 -10.33 -17.19
C PRO A 274 -9.14 -8.98 -17.89
N PRO A 275 -9.26 -7.81 -17.26
CA PRO A 275 -9.02 -6.53 -17.93
C PRO A 275 -7.57 -6.34 -18.41
N ILE A 276 -6.58 -6.87 -17.66
CA ILE A 276 -5.18 -6.83 -18.07
C ILE A 276 -5.00 -7.69 -19.34
N ALA A 277 -5.52 -8.92 -19.35
CA ALA A 277 -5.41 -9.83 -20.47
C ALA A 277 -6.11 -9.29 -21.73
N ALA A 278 -7.32 -8.77 -21.58
CA ALA A 278 -8.06 -8.14 -22.65
C ALA A 278 -7.25 -6.99 -23.31
N ARG A 279 -6.60 -6.15 -22.50
CA ARG A 279 -5.85 -5.01 -23.03
C ARG A 279 -4.51 -5.39 -23.65
N LEU A 280 -3.82 -6.40 -23.10
CA LEU A 280 -2.49 -6.80 -23.58
C LEU A 280 -2.52 -7.81 -24.71
N PHE A 281 -3.53 -8.67 -24.76
CA PHE A 281 -3.58 -9.81 -25.67
C PHE A 281 -4.83 -9.83 -26.56
N GLY A 282 -5.74 -8.87 -26.40
CA GLY A 282 -7.00 -8.81 -27.18
C GLY A 282 -7.98 -9.95 -26.86
N ALA A 283 -7.86 -10.54 -25.65
CA ALA A 283 -8.60 -11.75 -25.23
C ALA A 283 -9.90 -11.38 -24.49
#